data_a9944da8152f0f52befacaabd72036cf
#
_entry.id   a9944da8152f0f52befacaabd72036cf
#
_cell.length_a   1.000
_cell.length_b   1.000
_cell.length_c   1.000
_cell.angle_alpha   90.00
_cell.angle_beta   90.00
_cell.angle_gamma   90.00
#
_symmetry.space_group_name_H-M   'P 1'
#
loop_
_entity.id
_entity.type
_entity.pdbx_description
1 polymer ?
#
loop_
_entity_poly.entity_id
_entity_poly.type
_entity_poly.pdbx_seq_one_letter_code
_entity_poly.pdbx_strand_id
1 'polypeptide(L)'
;MRTSYKVDEFVDYAGNTRKFVIAAVSIQSNGLIDAYDNEQDDFVVVNNYEKILSVGISVCRQSDEFDENLGVTIAEGKAIKNQDHAMYISDGGLVNDKLVDALLEQEAEFFKKDPGYYLAGYNNDAKKYQENKSLKEYEKTLEGDAKVTYNYLKSASSKELKAMTDMLCLRK
;
A
#
# COMPACT_ATOMS: atom_id res chain seq x y z
N MET A 1 8.08 2.13 -24.87
CA MET A 1 7.83 1.80 -23.47
C MET A 1 8.81 0.71 -23.06
N ARG A 2 9.57 0.90 -22.01
CA ARG A 2 10.52 -0.09 -21.48
C ARG A 2 10.09 -0.39 -20.04
N THR A 3 10.06 -1.66 -19.69
CA THR A 3 9.75 -2.12 -18.34
C THR A 3 10.94 -2.84 -17.76
N SER A 4 11.27 -2.51 -16.54
CA SER A 4 12.18 -3.28 -15.69
C SER A 4 11.45 -3.65 -14.42
N TYR A 5 11.75 -4.80 -13.83
CA TYR A 5 11.08 -5.24 -12.62
C TYR A 5 12.02 -5.98 -11.68
N LYS A 6 11.60 -6.06 -10.41
CA LYS A 6 12.24 -6.83 -9.36
C LYS A 6 11.19 -7.66 -8.63
N VAL A 7 11.53 -8.89 -8.28
CA VAL A 7 10.76 -9.73 -7.36
C VAL A 7 11.44 -9.70 -6.00
N ASP A 8 10.66 -9.51 -4.94
CA ASP A 8 11.18 -9.48 -3.57
C ASP A 8 10.12 -9.99 -2.58
N GLU A 9 10.47 -10.01 -1.29
CA GLU A 9 9.60 -10.51 -0.22
C GLU A 9 9.48 -9.48 0.90
N PHE A 10 8.32 -9.45 1.56
CA PHE A 10 8.09 -8.67 2.76
C PHE A 10 7.30 -9.48 3.78
N VAL A 11 7.37 -9.08 5.04
CA VAL A 11 6.56 -9.67 6.11
C VAL A 11 5.34 -8.80 6.34
N ASP A 12 4.14 -9.38 6.21
CA ASP A 12 2.89 -8.66 6.41
C ASP A 12 2.59 -8.46 7.92
N TYR A 13 1.51 -7.73 8.22
CA TYR A 13 1.10 -7.41 9.59
C TYR A 13 0.72 -8.66 10.44
N ALA A 14 0.44 -9.79 9.79
CA ALA A 14 0.15 -11.07 10.46
C ALA A 14 1.40 -11.92 10.70
N GLY A 15 2.57 -11.48 10.22
CA GLY A 15 3.84 -12.18 10.32
C GLY A 15 4.09 -13.18 9.19
N ASN A 16 3.32 -13.13 8.10
CA ASN A 16 3.50 -14.03 6.96
C ASN A 16 4.45 -13.40 5.94
N THR A 17 5.37 -14.19 5.44
CA THR A 17 6.21 -13.77 4.30
C THR A 17 5.40 -13.85 3.02
N ARG A 18 5.39 -12.76 2.26
CA ARG A 18 4.68 -12.64 0.99
C ARG A 18 5.60 -12.11 -0.09
N LYS A 19 5.44 -12.65 -1.31
CA LYS A 19 6.16 -12.18 -2.49
C LYS A 19 5.45 -10.99 -3.11
N PHE A 20 6.23 -10.07 -3.64
CA PHE A 20 5.74 -8.96 -4.44
C PHE A 20 6.61 -8.74 -5.67
N VAL A 21 6.02 -8.12 -6.67
CA VAL A 21 6.72 -7.63 -7.86
C VAL A 21 6.60 -6.13 -7.89
N ILE A 22 7.73 -5.46 -8.06
CA ILE A 22 7.79 -4.03 -8.34
C ILE A 22 8.25 -3.85 -9.78
N ALA A 23 7.54 -3.03 -10.54
CA ALA A 23 7.88 -2.72 -11.92
C ALA A 23 8.03 -1.22 -12.12
N ALA A 24 9.10 -0.82 -12.81
CA ALA A 24 9.33 0.53 -13.28
C ALA A 24 9.08 0.60 -14.78
N VAL A 25 8.19 1.51 -15.19
CA VAL A 25 7.79 1.69 -16.59
C VAL A 25 8.23 3.07 -17.05
N SER A 26 9.02 3.11 -18.14
CA SER A 26 9.37 4.35 -18.81
C SER A 26 8.30 4.69 -19.85
N ILE A 27 7.59 5.79 -19.60
CA ILE A 27 6.57 6.33 -20.50
C ILE A 27 7.12 7.61 -21.10
N GLN A 28 7.03 7.72 -22.44
CA GLN A 28 7.35 8.99 -23.11
C GLN A 28 6.08 9.84 -23.09
N SER A 29 6.12 10.96 -22.40
CA SER A 29 5.05 11.95 -22.41
C SER A 29 5.33 12.99 -23.49
N ASN A 30 4.35 13.26 -24.34
CA ASN A 30 4.36 14.37 -25.28
C ASN A 30 3.54 15.53 -24.68
N GLY A 31 3.88 15.96 -23.49
CA GLY A 31 3.16 17.00 -22.77
C GLY A 31 3.82 18.37 -22.91
N LEU A 32 2.99 19.42 -22.93
CA LEU A 32 3.42 20.78 -22.66
C LEU A 32 3.54 20.87 -21.12
N ILE A 33 4.70 21.27 -20.61
CA ILE A 33 4.90 21.50 -19.20
C ILE A 33 5.14 22.98 -18.99
N ASP A 34 4.45 23.56 -18.04
CA ASP A 34 4.74 24.89 -17.56
C ASP A 34 6.00 24.78 -16.67
N ALA A 35 7.14 25.16 -17.20
CA ALA A 35 8.37 25.25 -16.45
C ALA A 35 8.58 26.71 -16.01
N TYR A 36 8.94 26.88 -14.73
CA TYR A 36 9.28 28.20 -14.24
C TYR A 36 10.66 28.61 -14.74
N ASP A 37 10.74 29.73 -15.49
CA ASP A 37 11.99 30.29 -15.94
C ASP A 37 12.48 31.36 -14.94
N ASN A 38 13.53 31.01 -14.20
CA ASN A 38 14.12 31.91 -13.21
C ASN A 38 14.74 33.19 -13.81
N GLU A 39 15.09 33.20 -15.11
CA GLU A 39 15.65 34.36 -15.76
C GLU A 39 14.57 35.37 -16.17
N GLN A 40 13.38 34.87 -16.47
CA GLN A 40 12.25 35.71 -16.89
C GLN A 40 11.24 35.95 -15.75
N ASP A 41 11.39 35.27 -14.61
CA ASP A 41 10.47 35.30 -13.46
C ASP A 41 9.01 35.00 -13.89
N ASP A 42 8.85 34.07 -14.83
CA ASP A 42 7.57 33.69 -15.41
C ASP A 42 7.53 32.20 -15.77
N PHE A 43 6.33 31.66 -16.00
CA PHE A 43 6.14 30.32 -16.50
C PHE A 43 6.25 30.31 -18.03
N VAL A 44 7.19 29.55 -18.54
CA VAL A 44 7.33 29.29 -19.97
C VAL A 44 6.83 27.91 -20.30
N VAL A 45 6.06 27.81 -21.39
CA VAL A 45 5.62 26.53 -21.93
C VAL A 45 6.79 25.90 -22.67
N VAL A 46 7.37 24.87 -22.07
CA VAL A 46 8.47 24.13 -22.69
C VAL A 46 7.90 22.87 -23.36
N ASN A 47 8.20 22.72 -24.67
CA ASN A 47 7.98 21.48 -25.40
C ASN A 47 9.04 20.47 -24.94
N ASN A 48 8.81 19.78 -23.84
CA ASN A 48 9.72 18.75 -23.37
C ASN A 48 9.17 17.36 -23.65
N TYR A 49 9.98 16.57 -24.33
CA TYR A 49 9.81 15.12 -24.37
C TYR A 49 10.25 14.55 -23.02
N GLU A 50 9.39 14.64 -22.04
CA GLU A 50 9.70 14.06 -20.73
C GLU A 50 9.51 12.55 -20.76
N LYS A 51 10.49 11.87 -20.22
CA LYS A 51 10.37 10.47 -19.86
C LYS A 51 9.87 10.42 -18.42
N ILE A 52 8.71 9.83 -18.25
CA ILE A 52 8.15 9.55 -16.94
C ILE A 52 8.59 8.13 -16.57
N LEU A 53 9.26 8.00 -15.46
CA LEU A 53 9.52 6.71 -14.86
C LEU A 53 8.49 6.49 -13.74
N SER A 54 7.54 5.62 -13.99
CA SER A 54 6.45 5.30 -13.06
C SER A 54 6.65 3.92 -12.46
N VAL A 55 6.28 3.78 -11.19
CA VAL A 55 6.43 2.53 -10.44
C VAL A 55 5.06 1.97 -10.07
N GLY A 56 4.92 0.66 -10.19
CA GLY A 56 3.75 -0.08 -9.74
C GLY A 56 4.13 -1.34 -8.99
N ILE A 57 3.29 -1.74 -8.02
CA ILE A 57 3.53 -2.90 -7.16
C ILE A 57 2.37 -3.87 -7.23
N SER A 58 2.71 -5.15 -7.40
CA SER A 58 1.81 -6.29 -7.29
C SER A 58 2.22 -7.16 -6.12
N VAL A 59 1.27 -7.58 -5.29
CA VAL A 59 1.51 -8.45 -4.13
C VAL A 59 0.73 -9.74 -4.30
N CYS A 60 1.41 -10.88 -4.17
CA CYS A 60 0.79 -12.18 -4.14
C CYS A 60 -0.07 -12.34 -2.88
N ARG A 61 -1.30 -12.85 -3.02
CA ARG A 61 -2.11 -13.22 -1.85
C ARG A 61 -1.51 -14.45 -1.17
N GLN A 62 -1.70 -14.56 0.14
CA GLN A 62 -1.17 -15.69 0.90
C GLN A 62 -1.73 -17.04 0.45
N SER A 63 -2.96 -17.06 -0.06
CA SER A 63 -3.62 -18.28 -0.55
C SER A 63 -3.21 -18.69 -1.95
N ASP A 64 -2.53 -17.82 -2.69
CA ASP A 64 -2.29 -18.00 -4.11
C ASP A 64 -0.86 -18.51 -4.35
N GLU A 65 -0.71 -19.35 -5.35
CA GLU A 65 0.62 -19.68 -5.86
C GLU A 65 1.21 -18.46 -6.57
N PHE A 66 2.49 -18.19 -6.33
CA PHE A 66 3.16 -17.03 -6.91
C PHE A 66 3.41 -17.25 -8.41
N ASP A 67 2.77 -16.41 -9.22
CA ASP A 67 3.01 -16.31 -10.67
C ASP A 67 3.72 -14.99 -10.97
N GLU A 68 5.00 -15.09 -11.34
CA GLU A 68 5.85 -13.94 -11.64
C GLU A 68 5.33 -13.14 -12.84
N ASN A 69 4.92 -13.81 -13.92
CA ASN A 69 4.45 -13.15 -15.13
C ASN A 69 3.16 -12.37 -14.88
N LEU A 70 2.23 -12.96 -14.14
CA LEU A 70 1.01 -12.28 -13.70
C LEU A 70 1.35 -11.11 -12.79
N GLY A 71 2.29 -11.29 -11.85
CA GLY A 71 2.76 -10.24 -10.96
C GLY A 71 3.33 -9.06 -11.71
N VAL A 72 4.19 -9.29 -12.70
CA VAL A 72 4.78 -8.26 -13.59
C VAL A 72 3.66 -7.52 -14.36
N THR A 73 2.75 -8.26 -14.99
CA THR A 73 1.65 -7.67 -15.76
C THR A 73 0.78 -6.72 -14.92
N ILE A 74 0.47 -7.14 -13.67
CA ILE A 74 -0.32 -6.31 -12.75
C ILE A 74 0.48 -5.08 -12.29
N ALA A 75 1.77 -5.25 -11.98
CA ALA A 75 2.63 -4.15 -11.55
C ALA A 75 2.82 -3.11 -12.67
N GLU A 76 3.07 -3.55 -13.90
CA GLU A 76 3.11 -2.68 -15.09
C GLU A 76 1.80 -1.91 -15.29
N GLY A 77 0.67 -2.60 -15.23
CA GLY A 77 -0.64 -1.97 -15.38
C GLY A 77 -0.91 -0.90 -14.31
N LYS A 78 -0.42 -1.09 -13.09
CA LYS A 78 -0.48 -0.09 -12.02
C LYS A 78 0.46 1.08 -12.28
N ALA A 79 1.72 0.81 -12.69
CA ALA A 79 2.68 1.85 -13.03
C ALA A 79 2.14 2.78 -14.13
N ILE A 80 1.47 2.23 -15.15
CA ILE A 80 0.88 3.02 -16.25
C ILE A 80 -0.30 3.87 -15.77
N LYS A 81 -1.09 3.37 -14.81
CA LYS A 81 -2.29 4.06 -14.32
C LYS A 81 -2.00 5.07 -13.21
N ASN A 82 -1.05 4.77 -12.33
CA ASN A 82 -0.73 5.57 -11.16
C ASN A 82 0.48 6.47 -11.43
N GLN A 83 0.26 7.55 -12.17
CA GLN A 83 1.29 8.55 -12.42
C GLN A 83 1.64 9.39 -11.18
N ASP A 84 0.89 9.24 -10.10
CA ASP A 84 1.10 9.98 -8.84
C ASP A 84 2.45 9.66 -8.14
N HIS A 85 3.09 8.55 -8.53
CA HIS A 85 4.42 8.13 -8.07
C HIS A 85 5.45 8.16 -9.21
N ALA A 86 5.25 9.02 -10.17
CA ALA A 86 6.12 9.12 -11.33
C ALA A 86 7.31 10.04 -11.05
N MET A 87 8.50 9.57 -11.39
CA MET A 87 9.69 10.40 -11.46
C MET A 87 9.79 11.02 -12.85
N TYR A 88 9.81 12.34 -12.92
CA TYR A 88 10.02 13.08 -14.15
C TYR A 88 11.51 13.16 -14.45
N ILE A 89 11.90 12.77 -15.66
CA ILE A 89 13.29 12.84 -16.10
C ILE A 89 13.32 13.86 -17.24
N SER A 90 13.91 15.03 -16.96
CA SER A 90 14.04 16.11 -17.95
C SER A 90 14.82 15.68 -19.18
N ASP A 91 14.53 16.32 -20.30
CA ASP A 91 15.19 16.08 -21.59
C ASP A 91 16.71 16.28 -21.45
N GLY A 92 17.48 15.22 -21.69
CA GLY A 92 18.92 15.19 -21.39
C GLY A 92 19.30 14.26 -20.25
N GLY A 93 18.36 13.86 -19.38
CA GLY A 93 18.55 12.77 -18.42
C GLY A 93 18.52 11.42 -19.15
N LEU A 94 19.62 10.69 -19.09
CA LEU A 94 19.65 9.32 -19.61
C LEU A 94 18.99 8.39 -18.61
N VAL A 95 17.81 7.85 -18.96
CA VAL A 95 17.27 6.68 -18.28
C VAL A 95 18.18 5.51 -18.63
N ASN A 96 19.13 5.24 -17.77
CA ASN A 96 20.00 4.08 -17.90
C ASN A 96 19.58 2.98 -16.91
N ASP A 97 20.04 1.77 -17.14
CA ASP A 97 19.68 0.62 -16.33
C ASP A 97 20.03 0.82 -14.85
N LYS A 98 21.17 1.46 -14.55
CA LYS A 98 21.60 1.74 -13.17
C LYS A 98 20.63 2.65 -12.41
N LEU A 99 20.06 3.66 -13.08
CA LEU A 99 19.05 4.54 -12.47
C LEU A 99 17.76 3.77 -12.18
N VAL A 100 17.34 2.94 -13.14
CA VAL A 100 16.13 2.11 -12.99
C VAL A 100 16.32 1.08 -11.88
N ASP A 101 17.44 0.40 -11.83
CA ASP A 101 17.76 -0.58 -10.79
C ASP A 101 17.81 0.08 -9.40
N ALA A 102 18.43 1.26 -9.30
CA ALA A 102 18.47 2.02 -8.06
C ALA A 102 17.07 2.45 -7.60
N LEU A 103 16.21 2.87 -8.52
CA LEU A 103 14.81 3.21 -8.22
C LEU A 103 14.03 1.99 -7.73
N LEU A 104 14.14 0.85 -8.43
CA LEU A 104 13.47 -0.39 -8.03
C LEU A 104 13.91 -0.84 -6.63
N GLU A 105 15.20 -0.70 -6.32
CA GLU A 105 15.75 -1.02 -5.01
C GLU A 105 15.19 -0.10 -3.92
N GLN A 106 15.23 1.21 -4.16
CA GLN A 106 14.71 2.21 -3.22
C GLN A 106 13.22 2.02 -2.96
N GLU A 107 12.43 1.83 -4.00
CA GLU A 107 10.98 1.66 -3.88
C GLU A 107 10.61 0.32 -3.24
N ALA A 108 11.37 -0.76 -3.49
CA ALA A 108 11.20 -2.04 -2.81
C ALA A 108 11.44 -1.91 -1.30
N GLU A 109 12.51 -1.23 -0.90
CA GLU A 109 12.81 -0.99 0.51
C GLU A 109 11.77 -0.07 1.18
N PHE A 110 11.28 0.93 0.47
CA PHE A 110 10.19 1.79 0.95
C PHE A 110 8.90 1.00 1.14
N PHE A 111 8.53 0.15 0.17
CA PHE A 111 7.37 -0.73 0.27
C PHE A 111 7.45 -1.67 1.48
N LYS A 112 8.61 -2.27 1.77
CA LYS A 112 8.81 -3.13 2.94
C LYS A 112 8.58 -2.39 4.26
N LYS A 113 8.93 -1.10 4.31
CA LYS A 113 8.75 -0.26 5.51
C LYS A 113 7.31 0.22 5.68
N ASP A 114 6.66 0.60 4.59
CA ASP A 114 5.28 1.10 4.60
C ASP A 114 4.45 0.50 3.45
N PRO A 115 4.01 -0.76 3.58
CA PRO A 115 3.13 -1.36 2.58
C PRO A 115 1.79 -0.63 2.43
N GLY A 116 1.34 0.07 3.48
CA GLY A 116 0.08 0.80 3.51
C GLY A 116 0.05 2.01 2.58
N TYR A 117 1.21 2.53 2.19
CA TYR A 117 1.32 3.58 1.20
C TYR A 117 0.86 3.13 -0.21
N TYR A 118 1.19 1.88 -0.59
CA TYR A 118 0.86 1.32 -1.90
C TYR A 118 -0.41 0.46 -1.91
N LEU A 119 -0.77 -0.12 -0.76
CA LEU A 119 -1.87 -1.08 -0.62
C LEU A 119 -3.04 -0.42 0.09
N ALA A 120 -4.06 -0.03 -0.67
CA ALA A 120 -5.28 0.54 -0.10
C ALA A 120 -5.91 -0.41 0.95
N GLY A 121 -6.21 0.15 2.11
CA GLY A 121 -6.82 -0.61 3.22
C GLY A 121 -5.84 -1.40 4.10
N TYR A 122 -4.58 -1.57 3.71
CA TYR A 122 -3.60 -2.36 4.45
C TYR A 122 -3.48 -1.94 5.93
N ASN A 123 -3.37 -0.65 6.20
CA ASN A 123 -3.25 -0.13 7.56
C ASN A 123 -4.51 -0.36 8.40
N ASN A 124 -5.70 -0.30 7.77
CA ASN A 124 -6.96 -0.62 8.44
C ASN A 124 -7.05 -2.11 8.79
N ASP A 125 -6.61 -2.98 7.88
CA ASP A 125 -6.60 -4.43 8.09
C ASP A 125 -5.57 -4.81 9.16
N ALA A 126 -4.40 -4.17 9.17
CA ALA A 126 -3.39 -4.34 10.20
C ALA A 126 -3.93 -3.93 11.58
N LYS A 127 -4.62 -2.79 11.67
CA LYS A 127 -5.26 -2.34 12.92
C LYS A 127 -6.31 -3.34 13.41
N LYS A 128 -7.22 -3.77 12.56
CA LYS A 128 -8.23 -4.79 12.89
C LYS A 128 -7.61 -6.11 13.35
N TYR A 129 -6.52 -6.53 12.69
CA TYR A 129 -5.80 -7.74 13.09
C TYR A 129 -5.24 -7.61 14.51
N GLN A 130 -4.61 -6.50 14.85
CA GLN A 130 -4.06 -6.25 16.19
C GLN A 130 -5.15 -6.18 17.25
N GLU A 131 -6.26 -5.49 16.97
CA GLU A 131 -7.43 -5.43 17.86
C GLU A 131 -7.98 -6.83 18.11
N ASN A 132 -8.19 -7.64 17.08
CA ASN A 132 -8.68 -9.02 17.22
C ASN A 132 -7.70 -9.92 17.99
N LYS A 133 -6.39 -9.72 17.79
CA LYS A 133 -5.35 -10.46 18.52
C LYS A 133 -5.40 -10.11 20.01
N SER A 134 -5.45 -8.83 20.34
CA SER A 134 -5.54 -8.35 21.72
C SER A 134 -6.81 -8.84 22.41
N LEU A 135 -7.96 -8.83 21.72
CA LEU A 135 -9.22 -9.39 22.25
C LEU A 135 -9.12 -10.89 22.53
N LYS A 136 -8.51 -11.67 21.65
CA LYS A 136 -8.29 -13.11 21.86
C LYS A 136 -7.33 -13.39 23.02
N GLU A 137 -6.31 -12.56 23.20
CA GLU A 137 -5.38 -12.66 24.33
C GLU A 137 -6.10 -12.32 25.65
N TYR A 138 -6.89 -11.24 25.66
CA TYR A 138 -7.73 -10.87 26.80
C TYR A 138 -8.74 -11.98 27.16
N GLU A 139 -9.43 -12.57 26.17
CA GLU A 139 -10.38 -13.67 26.38
C GLU A 139 -9.73 -14.88 27.06
N LYS A 140 -8.45 -15.15 26.81
CA LYS A 140 -7.70 -16.23 27.46
C LYS A 140 -7.41 -15.97 28.94
N THR A 141 -7.36 -14.71 29.34
CA THR A 141 -7.10 -14.32 30.74
C THR A 141 -8.35 -14.31 31.61
N LEU A 142 -9.55 -14.39 31.00
CA LEU A 142 -10.81 -14.38 31.71
C LEU A 142 -11.12 -15.72 32.35
N GLU A 143 -11.49 -15.71 33.62
CA GLU A 143 -11.90 -16.87 34.40
C GLU A 143 -13.23 -16.61 35.11
N GLY A 144 -13.91 -17.70 35.53
CA GLY A 144 -15.13 -17.65 36.35
C GLY A 144 -16.23 -16.79 35.72
N ASP A 145 -16.88 -15.97 36.56
CA ASP A 145 -18.01 -15.13 36.18
C ASP A 145 -17.67 -14.08 35.13
N ALA A 146 -16.43 -13.59 35.10
CA ALA A 146 -15.96 -12.66 34.11
C ALA A 146 -15.98 -13.27 32.67
N LYS A 147 -15.60 -14.53 32.55
CA LYS A 147 -15.65 -15.26 31.30
C LYS A 147 -17.08 -15.50 30.80
N VAL A 148 -17.98 -15.86 31.74
CA VAL A 148 -19.41 -16.04 31.45
C VAL A 148 -20.02 -14.74 30.96
N THR A 149 -19.77 -13.64 31.64
CA THR A 149 -20.25 -12.31 31.30
C THR A 149 -19.72 -11.86 29.93
N TYR A 150 -18.43 -12.05 29.67
CA TYR A 150 -17.83 -11.72 28.38
C TYR A 150 -18.44 -12.51 27.22
N ASN A 151 -18.62 -13.83 27.39
CA ASN A 151 -19.23 -14.67 26.37
C ASN A 151 -20.67 -14.28 26.09
N TYR A 152 -21.43 -13.93 27.12
CA TYR A 152 -22.80 -13.41 26.99
C TYR A 152 -22.80 -12.10 26.18
N LEU A 153 -21.97 -11.13 26.52
CA LEU A 153 -21.87 -9.85 25.80
C LEU A 153 -21.46 -10.04 24.35
N LYS A 154 -20.55 -10.98 24.07
CA LYS A 154 -20.09 -11.30 22.72
C LYS A 154 -21.19 -11.93 21.85
N SER A 155 -22.11 -12.68 22.45
CA SER A 155 -23.24 -13.32 21.77
C SER A 155 -24.51 -12.47 21.74
N ALA A 156 -24.57 -11.41 22.56
CA ALA A 156 -25.74 -10.56 22.66
C ALA A 156 -25.99 -9.75 21.38
N SER A 157 -27.24 -9.65 21.01
CA SER A 157 -27.65 -8.80 19.89
C SER A 157 -27.49 -7.31 20.22
N SER A 158 -27.39 -6.47 19.21
CA SER A 158 -27.30 -5.00 19.38
C SER A 158 -28.51 -4.44 20.17
N LYS A 159 -29.68 -5.08 20.09
CA LYS A 159 -30.89 -4.71 20.83
C LYS A 159 -30.75 -5.00 22.32
N GLU A 160 -30.19 -6.17 22.67
CA GLU A 160 -29.94 -6.58 24.06
C GLU A 160 -28.86 -5.71 24.70
N LEU A 161 -27.76 -5.44 23.98
CA LEU A 161 -26.69 -4.56 24.45
C LEU A 161 -27.21 -3.14 24.72
N LYS A 162 -28.07 -2.61 23.85
CA LYS A 162 -28.71 -1.31 24.05
C LYS A 162 -29.61 -1.30 25.29
N ALA A 163 -30.45 -2.32 25.47
CA ALA A 163 -31.31 -2.43 26.67
C ALA A 163 -30.52 -2.51 27.97
N MET A 164 -29.39 -3.22 27.98
CA MET A 164 -28.48 -3.26 29.14
C MET A 164 -27.87 -1.90 29.43
N THR A 165 -27.43 -1.17 28.41
CA THR A 165 -26.86 0.18 28.55
C THR A 165 -27.89 1.13 29.12
N ASP A 166 -29.12 1.10 28.62
CA ASP A 166 -30.22 1.94 29.10
C ASP A 166 -30.56 1.64 30.58
N MET A 167 -30.55 0.37 30.99
CA MET A 167 -30.76 -0.01 32.39
C MET A 167 -29.62 0.48 33.30
N LEU A 168 -28.38 0.46 32.84
CA LEU A 168 -27.23 0.95 33.63
C LEU A 168 -27.27 2.48 33.77
N CYS A 169 -27.73 3.21 32.76
CA CYS A 169 -27.88 4.66 32.80
C CYS A 169 -29.03 5.12 33.69
N LEU A 170 -30.06 4.29 33.91
CA LEU A 170 -31.21 4.61 34.78
C LEU A 170 -30.89 4.41 36.29
N ARG A 171 -29.74 3.84 36.62
CA ARG A 171 -29.30 3.61 38.03
C ARG A 171 -28.43 4.76 38.61
N LYS A 172 -28.27 5.85 37.85
CA LYS A 172 -27.68 7.09 38.35
C LYS A 172 -28.77 8.10 38.69
#